data_7f72996c15dc548d852d4943d346d96d
#
_entry.id   7f72996c15dc548d852d4943d346d96d
#
_cell.length_a   1.000
_cell.length_b   1.000
_cell.length_c   1.000
_cell.angle_alpha   90.00
_cell.angle_beta   90.00
_cell.angle_gamma   90.00
#
_symmetry.space_group_name_H-M   'P 1'
#
loop_
_entity.id
_entity.type
_entity.pdbx_description
1 polymer ?
#
loop_
_entity_poly.entity_id
_entity_poly.type
_entity_poly.pdbx_seq_one_letter_code
_entity_poly.pdbx_strand_id
1 'polypeptide(L)'
;SIRNSIDKVNKDVSVNICRWAFPGTWARSIARSWRISPDIRPRWSSVKRIIDLNLYLSAYCGGGHYNDMDMLEIGRGMPRNEEEVHFGMWCIMSSPLMIGCDMQTIPEASLSLIKNEELIALNQDPLGLQAYVVQHEGEGYVLTKDIGRRRGTERAVALYNPSDSACHFNVPLSLLELGGRVRLRDLVRRCDLEPVSDSIVCDLPARSLRLLRAEGLYRTDPVAYEAEWAYLPCFDALGKVKHQVLYAANPD
;
A
#
# COMPACT_ATOMS: atom_id res chain seq x y z
N SER A 1 -4.30 -25.54 -19.36
CA SER A 1 -3.58 -24.76 -18.32
C SER A 1 -4.18 -25.03 -16.95
N ILE A 2 -3.44 -24.75 -15.86
CA ILE A 2 -3.93 -24.89 -14.47
C ILE A 2 -5.27 -24.15 -14.29
N ARG A 3 -5.39 -22.92 -14.78
CA ARG A 3 -6.64 -22.14 -14.72
C ARG A 3 -7.82 -22.88 -15.33
N ASN A 4 -7.65 -23.41 -16.56
CA ASN A 4 -8.72 -24.18 -17.22
C ASN A 4 -9.14 -25.44 -16.44
N SER A 5 -8.20 -26.07 -15.72
CA SER A 5 -8.52 -27.24 -14.90
C SER A 5 -9.32 -26.84 -13.65
N ILE A 6 -8.93 -25.73 -13.01
CA ILE A 6 -9.65 -25.18 -11.86
C ILE A 6 -11.07 -24.76 -12.25
N ASP A 7 -11.23 -24.07 -13.39
CA ASP A 7 -12.54 -23.62 -13.88
C ASP A 7 -13.49 -24.78 -14.15
N LYS A 8 -12.94 -25.96 -14.48
CA LYS A 8 -13.75 -27.18 -14.71
C LYS A 8 -14.23 -27.87 -13.46
N VAL A 9 -13.43 -27.81 -12.37
CA VAL A 9 -13.68 -28.62 -11.16
C VAL A 9 -14.20 -27.79 -9.98
N ASN A 10 -13.72 -26.57 -9.82
CA ASN A 10 -14.15 -25.69 -8.71
C ASN A 10 -13.89 -24.23 -9.04
N LYS A 11 -14.96 -23.46 -9.18
CA LYS A 11 -14.89 -22.03 -9.53
C LYS A 11 -14.46 -21.13 -8.37
N ASP A 12 -14.52 -21.63 -7.14
CA ASP A 12 -14.22 -20.86 -5.94
C ASP A 12 -12.74 -20.90 -5.52
N VAL A 13 -11.91 -21.62 -6.28
CA VAL A 13 -10.46 -21.69 -6.03
C VAL A 13 -9.78 -20.41 -6.51
N SER A 14 -9.12 -19.72 -5.59
CA SER A 14 -8.26 -18.59 -5.89
C SER A 14 -6.85 -19.06 -6.22
N VAL A 15 -6.26 -18.48 -7.26
CA VAL A 15 -4.88 -18.77 -7.68
C VAL A 15 -3.98 -17.61 -7.27
N ASN A 16 -2.89 -17.92 -6.57
CA ASN A 16 -1.76 -17.02 -6.32
C ASN A 16 -0.55 -17.48 -7.14
N ILE A 17 0.11 -16.55 -7.83
CA ILE A 17 1.36 -16.84 -8.57
C ILE A 17 2.55 -16.51 -7.66
N CYS A 18 3.33 -17.52 -7.30
CA CYS A 18 4.55 -17.36 -6.50
C CYS A 18 5.78 -17.42 -7.42
N ARG A 19 6.15 -16.29 -8.02
CA ARG A 19 7.33 -16.19 -8.91
C ARG A 19 8.48 -15.42 -8.31
N TRP A 20 8.28 -14.80 -7.13
CA TRP A 20 9.27 -13.98 -6.43
C TRP A 20 9.68 -12.69 -7.15
N ALA A 21 8.91 -12.29 -8.15
CA ALA A 21 9.02 -11.03 -8.87
C ALA A 21 7.67 -10.71 -9.51
N PHE A 22 7.43 -9.42 -9.81
CA PHE A 22 6.22 -9.03 -10.53
C PHE A 22 6.10 -9.81 -11.85
N PRO A 23 5.03 -10.58 -12.05
CA PRO A 23 4.93 -11.49 -13.20
C PRO A 23 4.55 -10.81 -14.51
N GLY A 24 3.96 -9.62 -14.47
CA GLY A 24 3.45 -8.89 -15.62
C GLY A 24 1.93 -8.91 -15.76
N THR A 25 1.41 -8.19 -16.75
CA THR A 25 -0.04 -8.00 -16.96
C THR A 25 -0.79 -9.30 -17.24
N TRP A 26 -0.14 -10.29 -17.84
CA TRP A 26 -0.73 -11.60 -18.12
C TRP A 26 -1.24 -12.31 -16.84
N ALA A 27 -0.68 -12.00 -15.67
CA ALA A 27 -1.06 -12.63 -14.42
C ALA A 27 -2.55 -12.42 -14.07
N ARG A 28 -3.10 -11.26 -14.40
CA ARG A 28 -4.52 -10.94 -14.17
C ARG A 28 -5.50 -11.86 -14.89
N SER A 29 -5.10 -12.49 -16.00
CA SER A 29 -5.96 -13.41 -16.73
C SER A 29 -6.09 -14.79 -16.07
N ILE A 30 -5.19 -15.13 -15.14
CA ILE A 30 -5.15 -16.47 -14.54
C ILE A 30 -5.16 -16.50 -13.01
N ALA A 31 -4.81 -15.40 -12.35
CA ALA A 31 -4.65 -15.37 -10.89
C ALA A 31 -5.31 -14.14 -10.28
N ARG A 32 -5.68 -14.24 -9.00
CA ARG A 32 -6.20 -13.14 -8.18
C ARG A 32 -5.11 -12.36 -7.46
N SER A 33 -3.97 -13.00 -7.21
CA SER A 33 -2.82 -12.35 -6.58
C SER A 33 -1.51 -12.95 -7.08
N TRP A 34 -0.44 -12.21 -6.88
CA TRP A 34 0.92 -12.64 -7.26
C TRP A 34 1.97 -12.03 -6.36
N ARG A 35 2.92 -12.85 -5.95
CA ARG A 35 4.11 -12.40 -5.22
C ARG A 35 4.95 -11.48 -6.10
N ILE A 36 5.31 -10.33 -5.53
CA ILE A 36 6.09 -9.30 -6.25
C ILE A 36 7.58 -9.35 -5.88
N SER A 37 7.96 -10.13 -4.88
CA SER A 37 9.32 -10.17 -4.34
C SER A 37 9.73 -11.56 -3.89
N PRO A 38 11.04 -11.83 -3.70
CA PRO A 38 11.50 -12.93 -2.88
C PRO A 38 10.97 -12.83 -1.45
N ASP A 39 11.06 -13.94 -0.70
CA ASP A 39 10.51 -14.09 0.65
C ASP A 39 10.90 -12.96 1.59
N ILE A 40 9.94 -12.58 2.41
CA ILE A 40 10.12 -11.60 3.49
C ILE A 40 10.94 -12.20 4.64
N ARG A 41 11.56 -11.32 5.42
CA ARG A 41 12.27 -11.65 6.67
C ARG A 41 11.86 -10.63 7.74
N PRO A 42 11.85 -10.98 9.04
CA PRO A 42 11.49 -10.10 10.15
C PRO A 42 12.59 -9.07 10.44
N ARG A 43 12.84 -8.19 9.50
CA ARG A 43 13.83 -7.10 9.60
C ARG A 43 13.50 -5.95 8.65
N TRP A 44 13.83 -4.74 9.06
CA TRP A 44 13.54 -3.52 8.33
C TRP A 44 13.94 -3.56 6.85
N SER A 45 15.18 -3.93 6.56
CA SER A 45 15.68 -3.95 5.17
C SER A 45 14.86 -4.86 4.24
N SER A 46 14.24 -5.92 4.77
CA SER A 46 13.36 -6.79 3.99
C SER A 46 11.99 -6.18 3.77
N VAL A 47 11.39 -5.59 4.82
CA VAL A 47 10.10 -4.89 4.74
C VAL A 47 10.21 -3.71 3.78
N LYS A 48 11.23 -2.83 3.97
CA LYS A 48 11.48 -1.68 3.09
C LYS A 48 11.62 -2.10 1.63
N ARG A 49 12.46 -3.08 1.34
CA ARG A 49 12.68 -3.61 -0.03
C ARG A 49 11.37 -4.01 -0.70
N ILE A 50 10.46 -4.68 0.02
CA ILE A 50 9.18 -5.12 -0.54
C ILE A 50 8.25 -3.94 -0.78
N ILE A 51 8.22 -2.97 0.14
CA ILE A 51 7.47 -1.72 -0.06
C ILE A 51 7.99 -1.00 -1.30
N ASP A 52 9.30 -0.80 -1.42
CA ASP A 52 9.94 -0.12 -2.57
C ASP A 52 9.55 -0.78 -3.90
N LEU A 53 9.54 -2.12 -3.97
CA LEU A 53 9.10 -2.86 -5.16
C LEU A 53 7.61 -2.66 -5.49
N ASN A 54 6.77 -2.33 -4.51
CA ASN A 54 5.32 -2.19 -4.70
C ASN A 54 4.84 -0.77 -4.93
N LEU A 55 5.65 0.26 -4.62
CA LEU A 55 5.25 1.67 -4.67
C LEU A 55 4.57 2.06 -5.98
N TYR A 56 5.04 1.53 -7.11
CA TYR A 56 4.58 1.89 -8.46
C TYR A 56 3.79 0.78 -9.18
N LEU A 57 3.31 -0.22 -8.44
CA LEU A 57 2.51 -1.32 -9.00
C LEU A 57 0.99 -1.13 -8.86
N SER A 58 0.53 0.06 -8.46
CA SER A 58 -0.89 0.34 -8.21
C SER A 58 -1.79 0.08 -9.42
N ALA A 59 -1.32 0.33 -10.64
CA ALA A 59 -2.07 0.08 -11.87
C ALA A 59 -2.44 -1.39 -12.08
N TYR A 60 -1.72 -2.31 -11.44
CA TYR A 60 -1.95 -3.75 -11.55
C TYR A 60 -2.86 -4.30 -10.46
N CYS A 61 -3.17 -3.51 -9.43
CA CYS A 61 -4.08 -3.84 -8.33
C CYS A 61 -5.50 -3.31 -8.62
N GLY A 62 -6.51 -3.97 -8.06
CA GLY A 62 -7.91 -3.58 -8.20
C GLY A 62 -8.72 -4.54 -9.06
N GLY A 63 -10.05 -4.43 -8.98
CA GLY A 63 -10.96 -5.34 -9.67
C GLY A 63 -10.81 -6.81 -9.23
N GLY A 64 -10.49 -7.04 -7.95
CA GLY A 64 -10.28 -8.37 -7.38
C GLY A 64 -8.89 -8.98 -7.68
N HIS A 65 -7.91 -8.14 -8.02
CA HIS A 65 -6.52 -8.54 -8.28
C HIS A 65 -5.57 -7.77 -7.36
N TYR A 66 -4.57 -8.45 -6.78
CA TYR A 66 -3.74 -7.91 -5.71
C TYR A 66 -2.26 -8.23 -5.89
N ASN A 67 -1.42 -7.23 -5.66
CA ASN A 67 0.01 -7.41 -5.49
C ASN A 67 0.26 -8.01 -4.10
N ASP A 68 0.87 -9.19 -4.07
CA ASP A 68 1.16 -9.91 -2.83
C ASP A 68 2.56 -9.56 -2.33
N MET A 69 2.60 -8.80 -1.24
CA MET A 69 3.83 -8.35 -0.57
C MET A 69 4.38 -9.38 0.41
N ASP A 70 3.87 -10.63 0.39
CA ASP A 70 4.19 -11.70 1.31
C ASP A 70 3.49 -11.60 2.67
N MET A 71 3.71 -12.59 3.53
CA MET A 71 3.10 -12.70 4.84
C MET A 71 3.55 -11.59 5.80
N LEU A 72 2.83 -11.48 6.92
CA LEU A 72 3.12 -10.54 7.98
C LEU A 72 4.18 -11.13 8.93
N GLU A 73 5.29 -10.42 9.10
CA GLU A 73 6.36 -10.74 10.05
C GLU A 73 6.15 -10.05 11.43
N ILE A 74 4.92 -9.64 11.72
CA ILE A 74 4.52 -8.96 12.96
C ILE A 74 4.62 -9.95 14.14
N GLY A 75 5.18 -9.50 15.27
CA GLY A 75 5.37 -10.34 16.44
C GLY A 75 6.62 -11.23 16.37
N ARG A 76 7.51 -10.99 15.41
CA ARG A 76 8.74 -11.75 15.20
C ARG A 76 10.02 -10.97 15.54
N GLY A 77 9.90 -10.00 16.47
CA GLY A 77 11.05 -9.30 17.07
C GLY A 77 11.47 -8.00 16.37
N MET A 78 10.68 -7.49 15.43
CA MET A 78 10.92 -6.14 14.90
C MET A 78 10.49 -5.06 15.91
N PRO A 79 11.14 -3.87 15.92
CA PRO A 79 10.68 -2.72 16.69
C PRO A 79 9.24 -2.32 16.34
N ARG A 80 8.51 -1.74 17.30
CA ARG A 80 7.10 -1.38 17.15
C ARG A 80 6.83 -0.46 15.96
N ASN A 81 7.66 0.57 15.76
CA ASN A 81 7.54 1.47 14.61
C ASN A 81 7.67 0.75 13.27
N GLU A 82 8.59 -0.21 13.15
CA GLU A 82 8.76 -1.02 11.94
C GLU A 82 7.59 -1.98 11.71
N GLU A 83 7.00 -2.55 12.79
CA GLU A 83 5.77 -3.35 12.69
C GLU A 83 4.58 -2.49 12.26
N GLU A 84 4.46 -1.25 12.75
CA GLU A 84 3.41 -0.31 12.33
C GLU A 84 3.54 0.06 10.85
N VAL A 85 4.77 0.30 10.37
CA VAL A 85 5.02 0.50 8.94
C VAL A 85 4.64 -0.75 8.14
N HIS A 86 5.11 -1.92 8.57
CA HIS A 86 4.84 -3.17 7.88
C HIS A 86 3.33 -3.40 7.73
N PHE A 87 2.58 -3.40 8.84
CA PHE A 87 1.14 -3.66 8.79
C PHE A 87 0.38 -2.56 8.04
N GLY A 88 0.66 -1.28 8.33
CA GLY A 88 -0.02 -0.16 7.71
C GLY A 88 0.19 -0.10 6.19
N MET A 89 1.41 -0.36 5.72
CA MET A 89 1.71 -0.39 4.27
C MET A 89 1.02 -1.59 3.58
N TRP A 90 1.00 -2.79 4.18
CA TRP A 90 0.21 -3.90 3.64
C TRP A 90 -1.28 -3.55 3.56
N CYS A 91 -1.80 -2.83 4.55
CA CYS A 91 -3.21 -2.41 4.55
C CYS A 91 -3.52 -1.38 3.48
N ILE A 92 -2.74 -0.32 3.36
CA ILE A 92 -3.05 0.72 2.36
C ILE A 92 -2.77 0.26 0.92
N MET A 93 -1.83 -0.66 0.75
CA MET A 93 -1.53 -1.27 -0.56
C MET A 93 -2.46 -2.44 -0.91
N SER A 94 -3.44 -2.76 -0.07
CA SER A 94 -4.39 -3.87 -0.27
C SER A 94 -3.72 -5.21 -0.57
N SER A 95 -2.55 -5.43 0.05
CA SER A 95 -1.87 -6.73 -0.03
C SER A 95 -2.61 -7.78 0.79
N PRO A 96 -2.61 -9.06 0.40
CA PRO A 96 -3.14 -10.12 1.24
C PRO A 96 -2.52 -10.10 2.64
N LEU A 97 -3.37 -10.21 3.67
CA LEU A 97 -2.94 -10.26 5.07
C LEU A 97 -2.86 -11.72 5.53
N MET A 98 -1.67 -12.29 5.53
CA MET A 98 -1.42 -13.64 6.01
C MET A 98 -0.47 -13.59 7.21
N ILE A 99 -0.88 -14.16 8.34
CA ILE A 99 -0.11 -14.15 9.59
C ILE A 99 1.05 -15.13 9.46
N GLY A 100 2.28 -14.66 9.67
CA GLY A 100 3.50 -15.45 9.61
C GLY A 100 4.15 -15.74 10.97
N CYS A 101 3.54 -15.32 12.09
CA CYS A 101 4.03 -15.59 13.42
C CYS A 101 3.28 -16.74 14.11
N ASP A 102 3.86 -17.26 15.20
CA ASP A 102 3.18 -18.17 16.11
C ASP A 102 2.18 -17.37 16.98
N MET A 103 0.88 -17.62 16.77
CA MET A 103 -0.21 -16.96 17.47
C MET A 103 -0.29 -17.33 18.96
N GLN A 104 0.37 -18.40 19.40
CA GLN A 104 0.41 -18.77 20.82
C GLN A 104 1.39 -17.92 21.63
N THR A 105 2.41 -17.39 20.94
CA THR A 105 3.51 -16.67 21.58
C THR A 105 3.65 -15.22 21.12
N ILE A 106 2.73 -14.72 20.29
CA ILE A 106 2.76 -13.34 19.80
C ILE A 106 2.69 -12.34 20.94
N PRO A 107 3.56 -11.32 21.00
CA PRO A 107 3.48 -10.25 21.99
C PRO A 107 2.14 -9.50 21.92
N GLU A 108 1.58 -9.15 23.09
CA GLU A 108 0.27 -8.47 23.15
C GLU A 108 0.23 -7.16 22.34
N ALA A 109 1.32 -6.40 22.33
CA ALA A 109 1.40 -5.18 21.53
C ALA A 109 1.29 -5.45 20.03
N SER A 110 1.94 -6.52 19.53
CA SER A 110 1.87 -6.95 18.13
C SER A 110 0.50 -7.53 17.79
N LEU A 111 -0.08 -8.31 18.72
CA LEU A 111 -1.45 -8.82 18.58
C LEU A 111 -2.47 -7.67 18.49
N SER A 112 -2.35 -6.66 19.34
CA SER A 112 -3.20 -5.46 19.30
C SER A 112 -3.10 -4.71 17.97
N LEU A 113 -1.90 -4.70 17.35
CA LEU A 113 -1.72 -4.07 16.04
C LEU A 113 -2.47 -4.82 14.94
N ILE A 114 -2.28 -6.14 14.83
CA ILE A 114 -2.94 -6.93 13.78
C ILE A 114 -4.46 -7.08 13.98
N LYS A 115 -4.95 -6.79 15.18
CA LYS A 115 -6.38 -6.70 15.52
C LYS A 115 -6.98 -5.30 15.30
N ASN A 116 -6.22 -4.33 14.81
CA ASN A 116 -6.72 -2.99 14.55
C ASN A 116 -7.78 -3.01 13.44
N GLU A 117 -9.03 -2.89 13.82
CA GLU A 117 -10.18 -3.00 12.91
C GLU A 117 -10.19 -1.93 11.83
N GLU A 118 -9.66 -0.71 12.11
CA GLU A 118 -9.60 0.37 11.13
C GLU A 118 -8.56 0.10 10.03
N LEU A 119 -7.44 -0.51 10.38
CA LEU A 119 -6.42 -0.94 9.41
C LEU A 119 -6.92 -2.14 8.59
N ILE A 120 -7.60 -3.08 9.23
CA ILE A 120 -8.23 -4.21 8.53
C ILE A 120 -9.31 -3.71 7.57
N ALA A 121 -10.18 -2.79 7.99
CA ALA A 121 -11.20 -2.20 7.15
C ALA A 121 -10.60 -1.46 5.94
N LEU A 122 -9.47 -0.77 6.13
CA LEU A 122 -8.74 -0.14 5.02
C LEU A 122 -8.23 -1.16 4.00
N ASN A 123 -7.70 -2.30 4.47
CA ASN A 123 -7.25 -3.39 3.60
C ASN A 123 -8.42 -4.04 2.85
N GLN A 124 -9.55 -4.23 3.54
CA GLN A 124 -10.76 -4.89 3.04
C GLN A 124 -11.72 -3.92 2.33
N ASP A 125 -11.29 -2.70 2.01
CA ASP A 125 -12.11 -1.73 1.28
C ASP A 125 -12.63 -2.34 -0.04
N PRO A 126 -13.94 -2.24 -0.33
CA PRO A 126 -14.56 -2.92 -1.47
C PRO A 126 -14.03 -2.48 -2.84
N LEU A 127 -13.40 -1.31 -2.94
CA LEU A 127 -12.73 -0.89 -4.18
C LEU A 127 -11.49 -1.74 -4.49
N GLY A 128 -10.86 -2.34 -3.47
CA GLY A 128 -9.67 -3.18 -3.61
C GLY A 128 -8.49 -2.46 -4.27
N LEU A 129 -8.40 -1.12 -4.11
CA LEU A 129 -7.36 -0.32 -4.75
C LEU A 129 -6.08 -0.31 -3.93
N GLN A 130 -4.95 -0.35 -4.61
CA GLN A 130 -3.65 -0.03 -4.03
C GLN A 130 -3.44 1.48 -4.04
N ALA A 131 -2.85 2.03 -2.97
CA ALA A 131 -2.43 3.42 -2.95
C ALA A 131 -1.27 3.66 -3.92
N TYR A 132 -1.21 4.87 -4.46
CA TYR A 132 -0.16 5.33 -5.37
C TYR A 132 0.55 6.55 -4.79
N VAL A 133 1.79 6.75 -5.19
CA VAL A 133 2.63 7.87 -4.73
C VAL A 133 2.14 9.17 -5.37
N VAL A 134 1.97 10.21 -4.56
CA VAL A 134 1.58 11.56 -5.01
C VAL A 134 2.63 12.62 -4.71
N GLN A 135 3.59 12.32 -3.83
CA GLN A 135 4.64 13.27 -3.46
C GLN A 135 5.84 12.52 -2.87
N HIS A 136 7.02 13.05 -3.10
CA HIS A 136 8.27 12.72 -2.41
C HIS A 136 8.70 13.89 -1.52
N GLU A 137 9.14 13.60 -0.31
CA GLU A 137 9.78 14.55 0.62
C GLU A 137 11.12 14.00 1.08
N GLY A 138 12.19 14.39 0.40
CA GLY A 138 13.49 13.76 0.61
C GLY A 138 13.43 12.27 0.30
N GLU A 139 13.65 11.41 1.31
CA GLU A 139 13.46 9.96 1.19
C GLU A 139 12.03 9.51 1.53
N GLY A 140 11.17 10.42 2.00
CA GLY A 140 9.80 10.14 2.39
C GLY A 140 8.83 10.07 1.20
N TYR A 141 7.73 9.35 1.38
CA TYR A 141 6.69 9.17 0.37
C TYR A 141 5.33 9.53 0.92
N VAL A 142 4.53 10.20 0.09
CA VAL A 142 3.10 10.37 0.33
C VAL A 142 2.33 9.50 -0.65
N LEU A 143 1.53 8.59 -0.12
CA LEU A 143 0.67 7.72 -0.92
C LEU A 143 -0.80 7.98 -0.60
N THR A 144 -1.65 7.79 -1.59
CA THR A 144 -3.10 7.94 -1.39
C THR A 144 -3.89 6.97 -2.26
N LYS A 145 -5.11 6.65 -1.81
CA LYS A 145 -6.11 5.92 -2.60
C LYS A 145 -7.53 6.36 -2.24
N ASP A 146 -8.46 6.18 -3.16
CA ASP A 146 -9.88 6.27 -2.84
C ASP A 146 -10.30 5.12 -1.93
N ILE A 147 -11.23 5.38 -1.01
CA ILE A 147 -11.87 4.38 -0.16
C ILE A 147 -13.39 4.54 -0.21
N GLY A 148 -14.10 3.43 -0.04
CA GLY A 148 -15.56 3.38 -0.08
C GLY A 148 -16.15 3.64 -1.46
N ARG A 149 -15.79 4.74 -2.13
CA ARG A 149 -16.28 5.15 -3.43
C ARG A 149 -15.18 5.78 -4.29
N ARG A 150 -15.08 5.35 -5.56
CA ARG A 150 -14.18 6.01 -6.54
C ARG A 150 -14.55 7.48 -6.71
N ARG A 151 -13.54 8.36 -6.67
CA ARG A 151 -13.70 9.84 -6.71
C ARG A 151 -14.68 10.37 -5.66
N GLY A 152 -14.82 9.66 -4.53
CA GLY A 152 -15.51 10.14 -3.35
C GLY A 152 -14.69 11.19 -2.61
N THR A 153 -15.28 11.74 -1.54
CA THR A 153 -14.63 12.75 -0.69
C THR A 153 -13.76 12.12 0.41
N GLU A 154 -13.72 10.82 0.51
CA GLU A 154 -12.88 10.08 1.46
C GLU A 154 -11.66 9.46 0.76
N ARG A 155 -10.49 9.66 1.35
CA ARG A 155 -9.23 9.05 0.90
C ARG A 155 -8.43 8.48 2.06
N ALA A 156 -7.75 7.38 1.81
CA ALA A 156 -6.65 6.95 2.66
C ALA A 156 -5.37 7.66 2.22
N VAL A 157 -4.57 8.09 3.19
CA VAL A 157 -3.30 8.80 2.98
C VAL A 157 -2.24 8.19 3.88
N ALA A 158 -1.11 7.80 3.30
CA ALA A 158 0.07 7.36 4.04
C ALA A 158 1.19 8.39 3.89
N LEU A 159 1.71 8.88 5.01
CA LEU A 159 2.98 9.56 5.11
C LEU A 159 4.00 8.52 5.57
N TYR A 160 4.91 8.13 4.69
CA TYR A 160 5.86 7.04 4.92
C TYR A 160 7.29 7.56 4.93
N ASN A 161 7.97 7.41 6.06
CA ASN A 161 9.38 7.72 6.21
C ASN A 161 10.20 6.42 6.28
N PRO A 162 10.84 5.99 5.18
CA PRO A 162 11.70 4.81 5.17
C PRO A 162 13.11 5.05 5.71
N SER A 163 13.51 6.31 5.91
CA SER A 163 14.89 6.70 6.23
C SER A 163 15.26 6.44 7.69
N ASP A 164 16.54 6.54 7.99
CA ASP A 164 17.09 6.43 9.36
C ASP A 164 17.10 7.77 10.11
N SER A 165 16.49 8.81 9.53
CA SER A 165 16.35 10.14 10.11
C SER A 165 14.90 10.60 10.12
N ALA A 166 14.59 11.68 10.88
CA ALA A 166 13.26 12.29 10.84
C ALA A 166 13.01 12.93 9.46
N CYS A 167 11.75 12.88 9.02
CA CYS A 167 11.28 13.49 7.78
C CYS A 167 10.13 14.44 8.07
N HIS A 168 10.20 15.65 7.50
CA HIS A 168 9.12 16.63 7.53
C HIS A 168 8.23 16.48 6.31
N PHE A 169 6.92 16.41 6.51
CA PHE A 169 5.94 16.36 5.44
C PHE A 169 5.09 17.61 5.42
N ASN A 170 4.92 18.19 4.24
CA ASN A 170 3.94 19.24 3.95
C ASN A 170 3.15 18.84 2.70
N VAL A 171 1.93 18.36 2.90
CA VAL A 171 1.10 17.75 1.85
C VAL A 171 -0.08 18.65 1.54
N PRO A 172 -0.05 19.45 0.46
CA PRO A 172 -1.19 20.24 0.03
C PRO A 172 -2.43 19.37 -0.22
N LEU A 173 -3.59 19.80 0.23
CA LEU A 173 -4.84 19.07 0.03
C LEU A 173 -5.19 18.89 -1.45
N SER A 174 -4.71 19.77 -2.32
CA SER A 174 -4.84 19.66 -3.78
C SER A 174 -4.20 18.39 -4.34
N LEU A 175 -3.07 17.92 -3.78
CA LEU A 175 -2.45 16.64 -4.16
C LEU A 175 -3.31 15.44 -3.75
N LEU A 176 -4.12 15.61 -2.71
CA LEU A 176 -5.08 14.61 -2.28
C LEU A 176 -6.42 14.75 -3.00
N GLU A 177 -6.55 15.75 -3.89
CA GLU A 177 -7.79 16.07 -4.61
C GLU A 177 -8.97 16.30 -3.64
N LEU A 178 -8.71 16.86 -2.45
CA LEU A 178 -9.72 17.17 -1.44
C LEU A 178 -9.82 18.69 -1.23
N GLY A 179 -11.04 19.17 -1.04
CA GLY A 179 -11.30 20.58 -0.80
C GLY A 179 -12.21 20.83 0.39
N GLY A 180 -12.16 22.10 0.87
CA GLY A 180 -12.83 22.54 2.07
C GLY A 180 -12.07 22.17 3.34
N ARG A 181 -12.78 22.16 4.47
CA ARG A 181 -12.21 21.71 5.75
C ARG A 181 -12.18 20.19 5.78
N VAL A 182 -10.98 19.62 5.71
CA VAL A 182 -10.76 18.18 5.65
C VAL A 182 -10.62 17.61 7.06
N ARG A 183 -11.47 16.65 7.40
CA ARG A 183 -11.39 15.88 8.64
C ARG A 183 -10.32 14.80 8.51
N LEU A 184 -9.54 14.61 9.55
CA LEU A 184 -8.45 13.64 9.60
C LEU A 184 -8.65 12.66 10.75
N ARG A 185 -8.44 11.36 10.49
CA ARG A 185 -8.39 10.31 11.49
C ARG A 185 -7.12 9.49 11.37
N ASP A 186 -6.36 9.39 12.42
CA ASP A 186 -5.19 8.52 12.51
C ASP A 186 -5.66 7.07 12.75
N LEU A 187 -5.47 6.21 11.74
CA LEU A 187 -5.97 4.84 11.75
C LEU A 187 -5.13 3.91 12.63
N VAL A 188 -3.85 4.21 12.82
CA VAL A 188 -2.97 3.43 13.71
C VAL A 188 -3.31 3.73 15.17
N ARG A 189 -3.48 5.02 15.49
CA ARG A 189 -3.79 5.49 16.85
C ARG A 189 -5.29 5.49 17.15
N ARG A 190 -6.14 5.33 16.14
CA ARG A 190 -7.61 5.32 16.23
C ARG A 190 -8.16 6.57 16.90
N CYS A 191 -7.65 7.74 16.52
CA CYS A 191 -8.09 9.02 17.07
C CYS A 191 -8.27 10.05 15.95
N ASP A 192 -9.21 10.96 16.18
CA ASP A 192 -9.42 12.09 15.28
C ASP A 192 -8.33 13.14 15.55
N LEU A 193 -7.89 13.79 14.48
CA LEU A 193 -6.95 14.90 14.50
C LEU A 193 -7.67 16.21 14.21
N GLU A 194 -7.02 17.33 14.48
CA GLU A 194 -7.55 18.63 14.10
C GLU A 194 -7.75 18.71 12.58
N PRO A 195 -8.93 19.15 12.11
CA PRO A 195 -9.19 19.30 10.70
C PRO A 195 -8.33 20.39 10.08
N VAL A 196 -7.94 20.17 8.81
CA VAL A 196 -7.09 21.09 8.05
C VAL A 196 -7.83 21.68 6.86
N SER A 197 -7.37 22.84 6.35
CA SER A 197 -8.00 23.54 5.21
C SER A 197 -7.05 23.80 4.06
N ASP A 198 -5.73 23.58 4.24
CA ASP A 198 -4.70 23.88 3.26
C ASP A 198 -3.78 22.69 3.02
N SER A 199 -3.11 22.22 4.05
CA SER A 199 -2.14 21.11 3.97
C SER A 199 -2.15 20.26 5.23
N ILE A 200 -1.66 19.00 5.08
CA ILE A 200 -1.33 18.12 6.19
C ILE A 200 0.16 18.30 6.48
N VAL A 201 0.48 18.81 7.67
CA VAL A 201 1.86 18.99 8.11
C VAL A 201 2.18 17.99 9.22
N CYS A 202 3.28 17.27 9.08
CA CYS A 202 3.66 16.22 10.03
C CYS A 202 5.16 15.95 10.01
N ASP A 203 5.77 15.87 11.20
CA ASP A 203 7.10 15.33 11.37
C ASP A 203 7.02 13.86 11.76
N LEU A 204 7.71 13.01 11.01
CA LEU A 204 7.79 11.58 11.28
C LEU A 204 9.21 11.18 11.69
N PRO A 205 9.35 10.43 12.80
CA PRO A 205 10.62 9.82 13.15
C PRO A 205 11.15 8.88 12.06
N ALA A 206 12.39 8.43 12.22
CA ALA A 206 12.97 7.39 11.38
C ALA A 206 12.08 6.14 11.32
N ARG A 207 12.02 5.51 10.17
CA ARG A 207 11.33 4.23 9.91
C ARG A 207 9.92 4.23 10.47
N SER A 208 9.10 5.22 10.10
CA SER A 208 7.75 5.37 10.65
C SER A 208 6.71 5.69 9.59
N LEU A 209 5.46 5.54 9.99
CA LEU A 209 4.28 5.74 9.16
C LEU A 209 3.24 6.55 9.93
N ARG A 210 2.59 7.49 9.24
CA ARG A 210 1.28 8.01 9.65
C ARG A 210 0.26 7.61 8.60
N LEU A 211 -0.77 6.90 9.02
CA LEU A 211 -1.81 6.42 8.14
C LEU A 211 -3.14 7.07 8.51
N LEU A 212 -3.68 7.83 7.57
CA LEU A 212 -4.84 8.70 7.79
C LEU A 212 -6.02 8.29 6.91
N ARG A 213 -7.23 8.44 7.44
CA ARG A 213 -8.43 8.67 6.66
C ARG A 213 -8.66 10.17 6.60
N ALA A 214 -8.73 10.72 5.38
CA ALA A 214 -8.98 12.13 5.11
C ALA A 214 -10.33 12.27 4.40
N GLU A 215 -11.22 13.13 4.93
CA GLU A 215 -12.53 13.37 4.37
C GLU A 215 -12.73 14.86 4.12
N GLY A 216 -12.83 15.24 2.83
CA GLY A 216 -13.09 16.60 2.39
C GLY A 216 -14.58 16.91 2.27
N LEU A 217 -14.91 18.19 2.13
CA LEU A 217 -16.28 18.60 1.82
C LEU A 217 -16.64 18.31 0.36
N TYR A 218 -15.66 18.37 -0.53
CA TYR A 218 -15.82 18.07 -1.96
C TYR A 218 -14.53 17.52 -2.54
N ARG A 219 -14.66 16.85 -3.71
CA ARG A 219 -13.53 16.39 -4.49
C ARG A 219 -13.13 17.46 -5.49
N THR A 220 -11.83 17.74 -5.58
CA THR A 220 -11.27 18.63 -6.60
C THR A 220 -10.77 17.83 -7.80
N ASP A 221 -10.50 18.49 -8.90
CA ASP A 221 -9.84 17.86 -10.04
C ASP A 221 -8.34 17.68 -9.76
N PRO A 222 -7.71 16.64 -10.35
CA PRO A 222 -6.28 16.46 -10.24
C PRO A 222 -5.51 17.67 -10.79
N VAL A 223 -4.47 18.09 -10.06
CA VAL A 223 -3.58 19.18 -10.49
C VAL A 223 -2.36 18.67 -11.25
N ALA A 224 -2.03 17.37 -11.09
CA ALA A 224 -0.93 16.72 -11.77
C ALA A 224 -1.24 15.24 -12.01
N TYR A 225 -0.62 14.68 -13.05
CA TYR A 225 -0.64 13.25 -13.35
C TYR A 225 0.82 12.81 -13.51
N GLU A 226 1.31 12.03 -12.57
CA GLU A 226 2.64 11.46 -12.67
C GLU A 226 2.66 10.29 -13.67
N ALA A 227 3.72 10.21 -14.48
CA ALA A 227 3.83 9.17 -15.49
C ALA A 227 3.83 7.76 -14.90
N GLU A 228 4.31 7.62 -13.67
CA GLU A 228 4.36 6.38 -12.89
C GLU A 228 2.97 5.78 -12.61
N TRP A 229 1.94 6.61 -12.63
CA TRP A 229 0.55 6.15 -12.46
C TRP A 229 -0.04 5.53 -13.73
N ALA A 230 0.62 5.77 -14.85
CA ALA A 230 0.14 5.28 -16.13
C ALA A 230 0.27 3.75 -16.23
N TYR A 231 -0.76 3.12 -16.75
CA TYR A 231 -0.69 1.74 -17.18
C TYR A 231 0.05 1.66 -18.52
N LEU A 232 1.20 1.01 -18.54
CA LEU A 232 2.04 0.88 -19.72
C LEU A 232 2.09 -0.60 -20.21
N PRO A 233 1.06 -1.10 -20.88
CA PRO A 233 0.96 -2.52 -21.27
C PRO A 233 2.06 -2.98 -22.22
N CYS A 234 2.68 -2.06 -22.96
CA CYS A 234 3.78 -2.36 -23.87
C CYS A 234 5.01 -2.98 -23.20
N PHE A 235 5.21 -2.74 -21.90
CA PHE A 235 6.32 -3.32 -21.17
C PHE A 235 6.19 -4.81 -20.95
N ASP A 236 4.98 -5.34 -20.90
CA ASP A 236 4.77 -6.78 -20.80
C ASP A 236 5.08 -7.51 -22.10
N ALA A 237 4.80 -6.90 -23.23
CA ALA A 237 5.14 -7.45 -24.53
C ALA A 237 6.65 -7.54 -24.74
N LEU A 238 7.41 -6.58 -24.20
CA LEU A 238 8.86 -6.51 -24.35
C LEU A 238 9.65 -7.30 -23.33
N GLY A 239 9.04 -7.86 -22.29
CA GLY A 239 9.65 -8.78 -21.32
C GLY A 239 10.95 -8.34 -20.63
N LYS A 240 11.88 -7.81 -21.39
CA LYS A 240 13.19 -7.34 -20.94
C LYS A 240 13.15 -5.93 -20.29
N VAL A 241 12.13 -5.16 -20.59
CA VAL A 241 12.02 -3.74 -20.16
C VAL A 241 11.33 -3.61 -18.81
N LYS A 242 10.62 -4.65 -18.36
CA LYS A 242 9.87 -4.67 -17.11
C LYS A 242 10.64 -4.16 -15.90
N HIS A 243 11.84 -4.69 -15.73
CA HIS A 243 12.68 -4.32 -14.59
C HIS A 243 13.18 -2.89 -14.71
N GLN A 244 13.59 -2.48 -15.89
CA GLN A 244 14.09 -1.13 -16.12
C GLN A 244 13.02 -0.05 -15.88
N VAL A 245 11.75 -0.35 -16.23
CA VAL A 245 10.67 0.62 -16.00
C VAL A 245 10.29 0.72 -14.55
N LEU A 246 10.21 -0.41 -13.85
CA LEU A 246 9.95 -0.41 -12.41
C LEU A 246 11.06 0.33 -11.63
N TYR A 247 12.30 0.28 -12.14
CA TYR A 247 13.42 1.00 -11.55
C TYR A 247 13.53 2.44 -12.06
N ALA A 248 13.11 2.75 -13.27
CA ALA A 248 13.07 4.11 -13.80
C ALA A 248 11.97 4.97 -13.17
N ALA A 249 10.89 4.32 -12.73
CA ALA A 249 9.85 4.97 -11.93
C ALA A 249 10.27 5.24 -10.47
N ASN A 250 11.44 4.80 -10.09
CA ASN A 250 12.04 5.06 -8.79
C ASN A 250 13.39 5.76 -9.04
N PRO A 251 13.38 7.06 -9.38
CA PRO A 251 14.62 7.80 -9.54
C PRO A 251 15.36 7.86 -8.20
N ASP A 252 16.63 7.52 -8.24
CA ASP A 252 17.57 7.64 -7.13
C ASP A 252 17.57 9.04 -6.50
#